data_ed1a4a662dea4eb4724c1285e12136e2
#
_entry.id   ed1a4a662dea4eb4724c1285e12136e2
#
_cell.length_a   1.000
_cell.length_b   1.000
_cell.length_c   1.000
_cell.angle_alpha   90.00
_cell.angle_beta   90.00
_cell.angle_gamma   90.00
#
_symmetry.space_group_name_H-M   'P 1'
#
loop_
_entity.id
_entity.type
_entity.pdbx_description
1 polymer ?
#
loop_
_entity_poly.entity_id
_entity_poly.type
_entity_poly.pdbx_seq_one_letter_code
_entity_poly.pdbx_strand_id
1 'polypeptide(L)'
;MKRALLVLACLATSAHANVWQHAIERGSPDPAQDVYDSEMKSGDELAMQANAKGASIKTIRQLVDHAVLSYRNAAQAKPNAAEPYYRIGRLLYSFYFECEDVISPTNASPLCFAHDITLFDRKRALEVIEAWDAFEARAPLDPRLSVHLGETEILFHRAILSTKLYTKDHLEAAAHDYEKILERADTGNETADETVWSNLAETYMMLGRLEEVIDMYHEAIRRGASTSTMYGLAVALDRDERAAAARDVIQSQGMVALQAFHESVMRGHTFFVPRGEEYYYFALAHEAFDDVDEAIEYWQKYIQSGAHPEFQPRAKAHLAALAAKRHGLPKAPWQELLP
;
A
#
# COMPACT_ATOMS: atom_id res chain seq x y z
N MET A 1 -24.39 -49.29 53.88
CA MET A 1 -24.12 -47.89 54.11
C MET A 1 -22.61 -47.48 54.17
N LYS A 2 -21.63 -48.42 54.18
CA LYS A 2 -20.19 -48.10 54.29
C LYS A 2 -19.49 -47.86 52.93
N ARG A 3 -20.07 -48.22 51.77
CA ARG A 3 -19.46 -48.04 50.45
C ARG A 3 -19.77 -46.69 49.79
N ALA A 4 -20.81 -45.99 50.20
CA ALA A 4 -21.18 -44.69 49.66
C ALA A 4 -20.28 -43.51 50.19
N LEU A 5 -19.76 -43.64 51.39
CA LEU A 5 -18.90 -42.62 52.02
C LEU A 5 -17.47 -42.55 51.41
N LEU A 6 -16.97 -43.69 50.89
CA LEU A 6 -15.61 -43.71 50.27
C LEU A 6 -15.58 -43.04 48.89
N VAL A 7 -16.65 -43.08 48.14
CA VAL A 7 -16.73 -42.45 46.81
C VAL A 7 -16.87 -40.92 46.93
N LEU A 8 -17.57 -40.42 47.94
CA LEU A 8 -17.66 -38.96 48.16
C LEU A 8 -16.34 -38.35 48.63
N ALA A 9 -15.53 -39.05 49.40
CA ALA A 9 -14.21 -38.56 49.86
C ALA A 9 -13.20 -38.49 48.71
N CYS A 10 -13.24 -39.40 47.72
CA CYS A 10 -12.36 -39.35 46.57
C CYS A 10 -12.73 -38.22 45.58
N LEU A 11 -13.99 -37.86 45.45
CA LEU A 11 -14.44 -36.77 44.59
C LEU A 11 -14.13 -35.40 45.21
N ALA A 12 -14.19 -35.28 46.52
CA ALA A 12 -13.84 -34.03 47.21
C ALA A 12 -12.35 -33.73 47.15
N THR A 13 -11.48 -34.74 47.20
CA THR A 13 -10.03 -34.54 47.11
C THR A 13 -9.55 -34.17 45.71
N SER A 14 -10.16 -34.68 44.64
CA SER A 14 -9.83 -34.31 43.27
C SER A 14 -10.25 -32.88 42.92
N ALA A 15 -11.38 -32.40 43.42
CA ALA A 15 -11.83 -31.03 43.21
C ALA A 15 -10.93 -30.01 43.91
N HIS A 16 -10.43 -30.32 45.13
CA HIS A 16 -9.52 -29.44 45.84
C HIS A 16 -8.11 -29.37 45.20
N ALA A 17 -7.61 -30.50 44.69
CA ALA A 17 -6.33 -30.55 43.99
C ALA A 17 -6.32 -29.64 42.75
N ASN A 18 -7.40 -29.65 41.97
CA ASN A 18 -7.51 -28.79 40.80
C ASN A 18 -7.58 -27.29 41.14
N VAL A 19 -8.26 -26.92 42.23
CA VAL A 19 -8.34 -25.50 42.66
C VAL A 19 -6.97 -24.97 43.10
N TRP A 20 -6.21 -25.78 43.82
CA TRP A 20 -4.87 -25.41 44.27
C TRP A 20 -3.86 -25.39 43.09
N GLN A 21 -3.99 -26.32 42.17
CA GLN A 21 -3.16 -26.35 40.97
C GLN A 21 -3.39 -25.08 40.10
N HIS A 22 -4.66 -24.69 39.88
CA HIS A 22 -5.00 -23.45 39.20
C HIS A 22 -4.61 -22.18 39.99
N ALA A 23 -4.59 -22.25 41.32
CA ALA A 23 -4.11 -21.12 42.16
C ALA A 23 -2.59 -20.97 42.09
N ILE A 24 -1.85 -22.08 42.05
CA ILE A 24 -0.40 -22.12 41.94
C ILE A 24 0.00 -21.66 40.51
N GLU A 25 -0.69 -22.13 39.46
CA GLU A 25 -0.44 -21.73 38.09
C GLU A 25 -0.69 -20.23 37.85
N ARG A 26 -1.68 -19.61 38.55
CA ARG A 26 -1.92 -18.16 38.51
C ARG A 26 -0.94 -17.33 39.33
N GLY A 27 -0.26 -17.92 40.27
CA GLY A 27 0.67 -17.25 41.19
C GLY A 27 2.15 -17.44 40.88
N SER A 28 2.47 -18.33 39.91
CA SER A 28 3.86 -18.48 39.47
C SER A 28 4.21 -17.34 38.53
N PRO A 29 5.21 -16.51 38.84
CA PRO A 29 5.68 -15.50 37.91
C PRO A 29 6.15 -16.20 36.63
N ASP A 30 5.57 -15.80 35.49
CA ASP A 30 6.04 -16.24 34.17
C ASP A 30 7.16 -15.27 33.74
N PRO A 31 8.45 -15.65 33.88
CA PRO A 31 9.56 -14.75 33.54
C PRO A 31 9.50 -14.28 32.08
N ALA A 32 8.90 -15.09 31.20
CA ALA A 32 8.71 -14.71 29.82
C ALA A 32 7.64 -13.60 29.66
N GLN A 33 6.60 -13.60 30.54
CA GLN A 33 5.63 -12.52 30.58
C GLN A 33 6.26 -11.21 31.06
N ASP A 34 7.06 -11.24 32.10
CA ASP A 34 7.71 -10.05 32.63
C ASP A 34 8.66 -9.42 31.60
N VAL A 35 9.43 -10.25 30.89
CA VAL A 35 10.30 -9.78 29.78
C VAL A 35 9.45 -9.20 28.66
N TYR A 36 8.40 -9.90 28.25
CA TYR A 36 7.49 -9.45 27.21
C TYR A 36 6.91 -8.07 27.53
N ASP A 37 6.33 -7.92 28.73
CA ASP A 37 5.67 -6.67 29.15
C ASP A 37 6.68 -5.51 29.26
N SER A 38 7.87 -5.78 29.79
CA SER A 38 8.95 -4.80 29.88
C SER A 38 9.43 -4.32 28.52
N GLU A 39 9.63 -5.25 27.57
CA GLU A 39 10.12 -4.92 26.23
C GLU A 39 9.03 -4.24 25.38
N MET A 40 7.76 -4.65 25.50
CA MET A 40 6.64 -3.94 24.86
C MET A 40 6.55 -2.50 25.35
N LYS A 41 6.63 -2.28 26.67
CA LYS A 41 6.61 -0.95 27.27
C LYS A 41 7.82 -0.11 26.81
N SER A 42 9.01 -0.68 26.77
CA SER A 42 10.22 -0.01 26.27
C SER A 42 10.06 0.41 24.82
N GLY A 43 9.53 -0.47 23.97
CA GLY A 43 9.23 -0.16 22.58
C GLY A 43 8.25 1.01 22.42
N ASP A 44 7.15 1.01 23.18
CA ASP A 44 6.15 2.08 23.17
C ASP A 44 6.73 3.43 23.64
N GLU A 45 7.55 3.43 24.69
CA GLU A 45 8.22 4.63 25.18
C GLU A 45 9.20 5.22 24.16
N LEU A 46 9.98 4.37 23.48
CA LEU A 46 10.90 4.79 22.41
C LEU A 46 10.14 5.33 21.18
N ALA A 47 9.05 4.69 20.82
CA ALA A 47 8.18 5.16 19.73
C ALA A 47 7.57 6.55 20.04
N MET A 48 7.10 6.76 21.26
CA MET A 48 6.62 8.07 21.71
C MET A 48 7.72 9.13 21.68
N GLN A 49 8.96 8.79 22.10
CA GLN A 49 10.10 9.71 22.04
C GLN A 49 10.47 10.05 20.59
N ALA A 50 10.36 9.10 19.64
CA ALA A 50 10.60 9.33 18.23
C ALA A 50 9.60 10.34 17.64
N ASN A 51 8.36 10.36 18.15
CA ASN A 51 7.32 11.33 17.75
C ASN A 51 7.45 12.69 18.43
N ALA A 52 8.39 12.87 19.38
CA ALA A 52 8.54 14.12 20.08
C ALA A 52 9.08 15.23 19.18
N LYS A 53 8.48 16.43 19.27
CA LYS A 53 8.89 17.59 18.48
C LYS A 53 10.34 17.99 18.81
N GLY A 54 11.13 18.29 17.77
CA GLY A 54 12.48 18.84 17.91
C GLY A 54 13.61 17.82 17.94
N ALA A 55 13.31 16.52 17.83
CA ALA A 55 14.35 15.51 17.67
C ALA A 55 15.01 15.61 16.28
N SER A 56 16.32 15.37 16.19
CA SER A 56 17.01 15.30 14.91
C SER A 56 16.60 14.03 14.15
N ILE A 57 16.66 14.07 12.82
CA ILE A 57 16.40 12.91 11.95
C ILE A 57 17.23 11.69 12.38
N LYS A 58 18.50 11.90 12.71
CA LYS A 58 19.39 10.84 13.21
C LYS A 58 18.87 10.24 14.51
N THR A 59 18.44 11.10 15.44
CA THR A 59 17.88 10.67 16.74
C THR A 59 16.59 9.88 16.53
N ILE A 60 15.70 10.37 15.67
CA ILE A 60 14.43 9.70 15.34
C ILE A 60 14.70 8.30 14.78
N ARG A 61 15.60 8.15 13.80
CA ARG A 61 15.98 6.84 13.25
C ARG A 61 16.49 5.89 14.33
N GLN A 62 17.36 6.37 15.21
CA GLN A 62 17.89 5.55 16.30
C GLN A 62 16.78 5.11 17.27
N LEU A 63 15.87 6.00 17.63
CA LEU A 63 14.74 5.67 18.50
C LEU A 63 13.80 4.65 17.85
N VAL A 64 13.49 4.80 16.57
CA VAL A 64 12.68 3.83 15.80
C VAL A 64 13.38 2.47 15.75
N ASP A 65 14.69 2.43 15.46
CA ASP A 65 15.45 1.19 15.40
C ASP A 65 15.51 0.49 16.77
N HIS A 66 15.67 1.24 17.87
CA HIS A 66 15.64 0.69 19.23
C HIS A 66 14.23 0.20 19.62
N ALA A 67 13.16 0.93 19.23
CA ALA A 67 11.79 0.46 19.47
C ALA A 67 11.51 -0.87 18.76
N VAL A 68 11.92 -0.98 17.50
CA VAL A 68 11.83 -2.24 16.72
C VAL A 68 12.59 -3.37 17.42
N LEU A 69 13.79 -3.08 17.97
CA LEU A 69 14.56 -4.08 18.71
C LEU A 69 13.82 -4.55 19.97
N SER A 70 13.26 -3.63 20.76
CA SER A 70 12.47 -3.98 21.94
C SER A 70 11.26 -4.84 21.57
N TYR A 71 10.50 -4.50 20.53
CA TYR A 71 9.40 -5.35 20.08
C TYR A 71 9.86 -6.73 19.60
N ARG A 72 11.02 -6.83 18.93
CA ARG A 72 11.62 -8.13 18.57
C ARG A 72 11.99 -8.96 19.79
N ASN A 73 12.53 -8.34 20.84
CA ASN A 73 12.82 -9.01 22.10
C ASN A 73 11.53 -9.52 22.77
N ALA A 74 10.47 -8.71 22.78
CA ALA A 74 9.16 -9.14 23.24
C ALA A 74 8.64 -10.35 22.44
N ALA A 75 8.76 -10.33 21.13
CA ALA A 75 8.39 -11.45 20.27
C ALA A 75 9.22 -12.72 20.55
N GLN A 76 10.50 -12.57 20.90
CA GLN A 76 11.34 -13.71 21.31
C GLN A 76 10.90 -14.29 22.66
N ALA A 77 10.52 -13.43 23.63
CA ALA A 77 10.02 -13.89 24.91
C ALA A 77 8.69 -14.64 24.78
N LYS A 78 7.82 -14.22 23.86
CA LYS A 78 6.54 -14.87 23.54
C LYS A 78 6.35 -15.08 22.04
N PRO A 79 6.88 -16.19 21.47
CA PRO A 79 6.88 -16.43 20.03
C PRO A 79 5.50 -16.49 19.36
N ASN A 80 4.45 -16.79 20.14
CA ASN A 80 3.06 -16.86 19.65
C ASN A 80 2.31 -15.53 19.79
N ALA A 81 2.91 -14.51 20.41
CA ALA A 81 2.29 -13.21 20.51
C ALA A 81 2.31 -12.50 19.16
N ALA A 82 1.17 -12.02 18.72
CA ALA A 82 1.04 -11.30 17.45
C ALA A 82 1.33 -9.80 17.59
N GLU A 83 0.98 -9.20 18.73
CA GLU A 83 1.07 -7.76 18.97
C GLU A 83 2.44 -7.13 18.67
N PRO A 84 3.60 -7.72 19.06
CA PRO A 84 4.90 -7.12 18.74
C PRO A 84 5.11 -6.93 17.24
N TYR A 85 4.65 -7.87 16.43
CA TYR A 85 4.77 -7.79 14.97
C TYR A 85 3.86 -6.71 14.38
N TYR A 86 2.65 -6.54 14.91
CA TYR A 86 1.78 -5.41 14.57
C TYR A 86 2.49 -4.07 14.84
N ARG A 87 3.07 -3.92 16.05
CA ARG A 87 3.78 -2.70 16.46
C ARG A 87 4.98 -2.40 15.56
N ILE A 88 5.76 -3.42 15.19
CA ILE A 88 6.90 -3.24 14.26
C ILE A 88 6.41 -2.72 12.91
N GLY A 89 5.45 -3.40 12.31
CA GLY A 89 4.93 -3.01 11.00
C GLY A 89 4.34 -1.60 11.02
N ARG A 90 3.47 -1.31 11.99
CA ARG A 90 2.84 0.01 12.14
C ARG A 90 3.85 1.13 12.36
N LEU A 91 4.83 0.92 13.24
CA LEU A 91 5.88 1.90 13.54
C LEU A 91 6.71 2.21 12.28
N LEU A 92 7.20 1.17 11.61
CA LEU A 92 8.02 1.35 10.41
C LEU A 92 7.22 2.00 9.27
N TYR A 93 5.97 1.57 9.07
CA TYR A 93 5.11 2.16 8.05
C TYR A 93 4.88 3.65 8.31
N SER A 94 4.48 3.99 9.53
CA SER A 94 4.17 5.38 9.91
C SER A 94 5.38 6.31 9.77
N PHE A 95 6.58 5.84 10.11
CA PHE A 95 7.77 6.68 10.02
C PHE A 95 8.39 6.78 8.61
N TYR A 96 8.26 5.74 7.78
CA TYR A 96 8.96 5.68 6.49
C TYR A 96 8.04 5.81 5.27
N PHE A 97 6.74 5.56 5.39
CA PHE A 97 5.83 5.48 4.24
C PHE A 97 4.57 6.33 4.37
N GLU A 98 4.16 6.71 5.56
CA GLU A 98 3.03 7.61 5.82
C GLU A 98 3.46 9.07 5.58
N CYS A 99 3.76 9.37 4.29
CA CYS A 99 4.26 10.67 3.85
C CYS A 99 3.16 11.57 3.23
N GLU A 100 1.92 11.14 3.32
CA GLU A 100 0.80 11.72 2.55
C GLU A 100 0.47 13.17 2.88
N ASP A 101 0.92 13.68 4.03
CA ASP A 101 0.68 15.07 4.42
C ASP A 101 1.76 16.05 3.94
N VAL A 102 2.24 15.90 2.71
CA VAL A 102 3.11 16.92 2.08
C VAL A 102 2.40 18.28 1.99
N ILE A 103 1.04 18.29 2.03
CA ILE A 103 0.22 19.52 2.05
C ILE A 103 0.16 20.13 3.46
N SER A 104 0.31 19.33 4.51
CA SER A 104 0.34 19.80 5.90
C SER A 104 1.66 19.42 6.56
N PRO A 105 2.71 20.26 6.43
CA PRO A 105 4.05 19.98 6.97
C PRO A 105 4.07 19.72 8.48
N THR A 106 2.95 19.93 9.18
CA THR A 106 2.83 19.77 10.63
C THR A 106 2.61 18.33 11.07
N ASN A 107 2.17 17.43 10.18
CA ASN A 107 1.80 16.05 10.51
C ASN A 107 2.67 14.99 9.82
N ALA A 108 3.41 15.33 8.77
CA ALA A 108 4.25 14.36 8.08
C ALA A 108 5.43 13.91 8.93
N SER A 109 5.75 12.61 8.86
CA SER A 109 6.91 12.06 9.54
C SER A 109 8.20 12.77 9.10
N PRO A 110 9.06 13.21 10.05
CA PRO A 110 10.36 13.81 9.70
C PRO A 110 11.24 12.90 8.86
N LEU A 111 11.05 11.58 8.92
CA LEU A 111 11.82 10.63 8.12
C LEU A 111 11.34 10.60 6.66
N CYS A 112 10.08 10.85 6.39
CA CYS A 112 9.57 11.01 5.03
C CYS A 112 10.18 12.23 4.32
N PHE A 113 10.36 13.34 5.02
CA PHE A 113 11.05 14.52 4.44
C PHE A 113 12.55 14.35 4.27
N ALA A 114 13.17 13.47 5.07
CA ALA A 114 14.60 13.20 4.98
C ALA A 114 14.95 12.21 3.86
N HIS A 115 13.99 11.44 3.41
CA HIS A 115 14.10 10.68 2.19
C HIS A 115 13.70 11.58 1.04
N ASP A 116 14.52 11.62 0.02
CA ASP A 116 14.04 12.00 -1.31
C ASP A 116 12.79 11.13 -1.57
N ILE A 117 11.60 11.74 -1.63
CA ILE A 117 10.32 11.06 -1.89
C ILE A 117 10.36 10.23 -3.18
N THR A 118 11.40 10.45 -4.00
CA THR A 118 11.71 9.64 -5.17
C THR A 118 12.42 8.32 -4.82
N LEU A 119 12.92 8.16 -3.60
CA LEU A 119 13.65 6.97 -3.16
C LEU A 119 12.79 6.12 -2.21
N PHE A 120 12.12 5.15 -2.79
CA PHE A 120 11.41 4.13 -2.01
C PHE A 120 12.39 3.24 -1.24
N ASP A 121 12.29 3.22 0.10
CA ASP A 121 13.14 2.37 0.94
C ASP A 121 12.67 0.90 0.89
N ARG A 122 13.19 0.16 -0.11
CA ARG A 122 12.84 -1.26 -0.33
C ARG A 122 13.13 -2.13 0.90
N LYS A 123 14.21 -1.84 1.65
CA LYS A 123 14.57 -2.63 2.83
C LYS A 123 13.51 -2.46 3.92
N ARG A 124 13.13 -1.21 4.20
CA ARG A 124 12.08 -0.93 5.21
C ARG A 124 10.72 -1.46 4.78
N ALA A 125 10.39 -1.38 3.49
CA ALA A 125 9.15 -1.95 2.98
C ALA A 125 9.08 -3.47 3.22
N LEU A 126 10.16 -4.19 2.96
CA LEU A 126 10.24 -5.62 3.23
C LEU A 126 10.14 -5.94 4.73
N GLU A 127 10.79 -5.14 5.60
CA GLU A 127 10.67 -5.30 7.06
C GLU A 127 9.22 -5.09 7.56
N VAL A 128 8.48 -4.15 6.97
CA VAL A 128 7.06 -3.94 7.28
C VAL A 128 6.21 -5.14 6.84
N ILE A 129 6.39 -5.59 5.60
CA ILE A 129 5.64 -6.73 5.04
C ILE A 129 5.90 -7.98 5.88
N GLU A 130 7.17 -8.31 6.17
CA GLU A 130 7.55 -9.45 7.01
C GLU A 130 6.90 -9.38 8.41
N ALA A 131 6.88 -8.19 9.00
CA ALA A 131 6.27 -8.01 10.32
C ALA A 131 4.75 -8.24 10.26
N TRP A 132 4.06 -7.74 9.25
CA TRP A 132 2.61 -7.94 9.11
C TRP A 132 2.24 -9.36 8.70
N ASP A 133 3.05 -10.05 7.89
CA ASP A 133 2.88 -11.48 7.61
C ASP A 133 3.02 -12.30 8.90
N ALA A 134 4.02 -11.97 9.72
CA ALA A 134 4.21 -12.62 11.01
C ALA A 134 3.07 -12.33 11.99
N PHE A 135 2.47 -11.14 11.94
CA PHE A 135 1.25 -10.79 12.68
C PHE A 135 0.06 -11.65 12.21
N GLU A 136 -0.25 -11.66 10.91
CA GLU A 136 -1.37 -12.43 10.36
C GLU A 136 -1.27 -13.93 10.72
N ALA A 137 -0.09 -14.51 10.64
CA ALA A 137 0.12 -15.90 10.98
C ALA A 137 -0.15 -16.23 12.45
N ARG A 138 -0.07 -15.23 13.36
CA ARG A 138 -0.21 -15.41 14.82
C ARG A 138 -1.52 -14.89 15.38
N ALA A 139 -2.12 -13.88 14.74
CA ALA A 139 -3.32 -13.22 15.24
C ALA A 139 -4.47 -14.20 15.58
N PRO A 140 -4.77 -15.24 14.79
CA PRO A 140 -5.81 -16.22 15.11
C PRO A 140 -5.53 -17.04 16.37
N LEU A 141 -4.26 -17.12 16.78
CA LEU A 141 -3.79 -17.91 17.92
C LEU A 141 -3.61 -17.07 19.19
N ASP A 142 -3.69 -15.74 19.10
CA ASP A 142 -3.50 -14.85 20.25
C ASP A 142 -4.85 -14.43 20.85
N PRO A 143 -5.25 -15.03 22.00
CA PRO A 143 -6.56 -14.77 22.61
C PRO A 143 -6.72 -13.34 23.15
N ARG A 144 -5.63 -12.55 23.18
CA ARG A 144 -5.63 -11.18 23.69
C ARG A 144 -5.95 -10.15 22.62
N LEU A 145 -5.86 -10.54 21.35
CA LEU A 145 -6.24 -9.68 20.25
C LEU A 145 -7.76 -9.77 20.05
N SER A 146 -8.45 -8.66 20.24
CA SER A 146 -9.79 -8.52 19.69
C SER A 146 -9.65 -8.52 18.16
N VAL A 147 -10.37 -9.40 17.50
CA VAL A 147 -10.24 -9.85 16.11
C VAL A 147 -10.29 -8.70 15.04
N HIS A 148 -10.42 -7.46 15.42
CA HIS A 148 -10.74 -6.35 14.49
C HIS A 148 -9.74 -5.19 14.48
N LEU A 149 -8.56 -5.31 15.09
CA LEU A 149 -7.57 -4.24 15.08
C LEU A 149 -6.88 -4.17 13.71
N GLY A 150 -7.40 -3.28 12.85
CA GLY A 150 -6.62 -2.78 11.70
C GLY A 150 -6.32 -3.78 10.57
N GLU A 151 -7.01 -4.91 10.49
CA GLU A 151 -6.71 -5.92 9.46
C GLU A 151 -6.85 -5.37 8.05
N THR A 152 -7.89 -4.61 7.75
CA THR A 152 -8.08 -3.99 6.43
C THR A 152 -7.03 -2.91 6.17
N GLU A 153 -6.68 -2.11 7.18
CA GLU A 153 -5.60 -1.14 7.09
C GLU A 153 -4.25 -1.82 6.80
N ILE A 154 -3.96 -2.95 7.47
CA ILE A 154 -2.74 -3.74 7.22
C ILE A 154 -2.73 -4.27 5.79
N LEU A 155 -3.82 -4.89 5.33
CA LEU A 155 -3.94 -5.40 3.97
C LEU A 155 -3.72 -4.29 2.94
N PHE A 156 -4.38 -3.15 3.11
CA PHE A 156 -4.28 -2.01 2.20
C PHE A 156 -2.84 -1.47 2.11
N HIS A 157 -2.22 -1.19 3.24
CA HIS A 157 -0.86 -0.65 3.26
C HIS A 157 0.18 -1.67 2.81
N ARG A 158 0.00 -2.97 3.13
CA ARG A 158 0.87 -4.04 2.64
C ARG A 158 0.77 -4.19 1.13
N ALA A 159 -0.45 -4.11 0.57
CA ALA A 159 -0.67 -4.12 -0.87
C ALA A 159 0.04 -2.93 -1.56
N ILE A 160 -0.07 -1.71 -1.02
CA ILE A 160 0.65 -0.55 -1.55
C ILE A 160 2.17 -0.77 -1.55
N LEU A 161 2.75 -1.25 -0.45
CA LEU A 161 4.19 -1.51 -0.38
C LEU A 161 4.61 -2.61 -1.37
N SER A 162 3.82 -3.67 -1.48
CA SER A 162 4.05 -4.77 -2.41
C SER A 162 3.98 -4.29 -3.87
N THR A 163 3.01 -3.45 -4.21
CA THR A 163 2.92 -2.79 -5.53
C THR A 163 4.21 -1.99 -5.82
N LYS A 164 4.68 -1.18 -4.86
CA LYS A 164 5.90 -0.37 -5.00
C LYS A 164 7.19 -1.21 -5.11
N LEU A 165 7.22 -2.42 -4.57
CA LEU A 165 8.34 -3.36 -4.75
C LEU A 165 8.46 -3.88 -6.18
N TYR A 166 7.37 -3.94 -6.92
CA TYR A 166 7.28 -4.19 -8.34
C TYR A 166 8.03 -5.44 -8.81
N THR A 167 7.78 -6.56 -8.13
CA THR A 167 8.15 -7.89 -8.65
C THR A 167 6.88 -8.70 -8.83
N LYS A 168 6.89 -9.69 -9.71
CA LYS A 168 5.71 -10.52 -9.98
C LYS A 168 5.09 -11.07 -8.69
N ASP A 169 5.91 -11.67 -7.82
CA ASP A 169 5.43 -12.26 -6.56
C ASP A 169 4.80 -11.21 -5.62
N HIS A 170 5.38 -10.00 -5.57
CA HIS A 170 4.83 -8.92 -4.77
C HIS A 170 3.55 -8.32 -5.38
N LEU A 171 3.46 -8.24 -6.71
CA LEU A 171 2.24 -7.81 -7.38
C LEU A 171 1.10 -8.82 -7.18
N GLU A 172 1.38 -10.13 -7.25
CA GLU A 172 0.40 -11.17 -6.93
C GLU A 172 -0.03 -11.10 -5.46
N ALA A 173 0.89 -10.84 -4.53
CA ALA A 173 0.57 -10.63 -3.12
C ALA A 173 -0.28 -9.37 -2.90
N ALA A 174 0.04 -8.27 -3.59
CA ALA A 174 -0.75 -7.04 -3.53
C ALA A 174 -2.19 -7.25 -4.05
N ALA A 175 -2.33 -7.92 -5.19
CA ALA A 175 -3.65 -8.26 -5.74
C ALA A 175 -4.47 -9.08 -4.74
N HIS A 176 -3.87 -10.10 -4.15
CA HIS A 176 -4.52 -10.94 -3.14
C HIS A 176 -4.98 -10.14 -1.90
N ASP A 177 -4.18 -9.18 -1.42
CA ASP A 177 -4.56 -8.34 -0.30
C ASP A 177 -5.73 -7.41 -0.65
N TYR A 178 -5.74 -6.79 -1.84
CA TYR A 178 -6.88 -5.99 -2.31
C TYR A 178 -8.14 -6.85 -2.51
N GLU A 179 -8.02 -8.05 -3.08
CA GLU A 179 -9.13 -9.01 -3.22
C GLU A 179 -9.74 -9.35 -1.87
N LYS A 180 -8.92 -9.63 -0.85
CA LYS A 180 -9.40 -9.87 0.52
C LYS A 180 -10.18 -8.69 1.10
N ILE A 181 -9.74 -7.45 0.83
CA ILE A 181 -10.47 -6.25 1.26
C ILE A 181 -11.85 -6.22 0.59
N LEU A 182 -11.92 -6.49 -0.71
CA LEU A 182 -13.19 -6.52 -1.46
C LEU A 182 -14.12 -7.63 -0.97
N GLU A 183 -13.61 -8.84 -0.71
CA GLU A 183 -14.38 -9.94 -0.14
C GLU A 183 -15.00 -9.58 1.22
N ARG A 184 -14.27 -8.87 2.08
CA ARG A 184 -14.78 -8.39 3.37
C ARG A 184 -15.88 -7.35 3.20
N ALA A 185 -15.72 -6.44 2.24
CA ALA A 185 -16.72 -5.44 1.92
C ALA A 185 -18.03 -6.08 1.42
N ASP A 186 -17.94 -7.10 0.57
CA ASP A 186 -19.11 -7.83 0.05
C ASP A 186 -19.86 -8.60 1.15
N THR A 187 -19.16 -9.04 2.19
CA THR A 187 -19.81 -9.67 3.36
C THR A 187 -20.46 -8.68 4.32
N GLY A 188 -20.36 -7.37 4.04
CA GLY A 188 -20.96 -6.30 4.83
C GLY A 188 -20.23 -5.96 6.13
N ASN A 189 -19.02 -6.50 6.32
CA ASN A 189 -18.21 -6.23 7.50
C ASN A 189 -17.46 -4.90 7.41
N GLU A 190 -17.21 -4.44 6.18
CA GLU A 190 -16.45 -3.21 5.89
C GLU A 190 -16.91 -2.60 4.55
N THR A 191 -16.49 -1.37 4.27
CA THR A 191 -16.74 -0.72 2.99
C THR A 191 -15.43 -0.61 2.21
N ALA A 192 -15.40 -1.13 0.98
CA ALA A 192 -14.32 -0.85 0.04
C ALA A 192 -14.70 0.40 -0.78
N ASP A 193 -13.83 1.40 -0.75
CA ASP A 193 -13.99 2.61 -1.54
C ASP A 193 -13.42 2.46 -2.97
N GLU A 194 -13.54 3.49 -3.75
CA GLU A 194 -13.03 3.56 -5.13
C GLU A 194 -11.52 3.30 -5.19
N THR A 195 -10.77 3.70 -4.16
CA THR A 195 -9.31 3.58 -4.12
C THR A 195 -8.85 2.12 -4.14
N VAL A 196 -9.55 1.23 -3.43
CA VAL A 196 -9.23 -0.21 -3.42
C VAL A 196 -9.42 -0.82 -4.81
N TRP A 197 -10.53 -0.49 -5.47
CA TRP A 197 -10.85 -0.97 -6.80
C TRP A 197 -9.85 -0.48 -7.84
N SER A 198 -9.50 0.82 -7.82
CA SER A 198 -8.53 1.39 -8.77
C SER A 198 -7.11 0.86 -8.54
N ASN A 199 -6.68 0.69 -7.28
CA ASN A 199 -5.38 0.11 -6.98
C ASN A 199 -5.28 -1.37 -7.41
N LEU A 200 -6.36 -2.15 -7.25
CA LEU A 200 -6.41 -3.52 -7.77
C LEU A 200 -6.34 -3.54 -9.30
N ALA A 201 -7.07 -2.64 -9.96
CA ALA A 201 -7.02 -2.52 -11.42
C ALA A 201 -5.60 -2.19 -11.91
N GLU A 202 -4.91 -1.23 -11.29
CA GLU A 202 -3.51 -0.92 -11.59
C GLU A 202 -2.59 -2.14 -11.36
N THR A 203 -2.80 -2.87 -10.27
CA THR A 203 -2.02 -4.07 -9.96
C THR A 203 -2.24 -5.16 -11.02
N TYR A 204 -3.47 -5.38 -11.45
CA TYR A 204 -3.78 -6.30 -12.55
C TYR A 204 -3.18 -5.85 -13.89
N MET A 205 -3.17 -4.54 -14.16
CA MET A 205 -2.52 -4.00 -15.35
C MET A 205 -1.02 -4.32 -15.36
N MET A 206 -0.35 -4.15 -14.21
CA MET A 206 1.06 -4.51 -14.04
C MET A 206 1.31 -6.03 -14.17
N LEU A 207 0.30 -6.86 -13.89
CA LEU A 207 0.34 -8.31 -14.08
C LEU A 207 -0.04 -8.74 -15.51
N GLY A 208 -0.43 -7.80 -16.39
CA GLY A 208 -0.85 -8.08 -17.77
C GLY A 208 -2.28 -8.66 -17.91
N ARG A 209 -3.12 -8.53 -16.87
CA ARG A 209 -4.50 -9.06 -16.82
C ARG A 209 -5.51 -8.03 -17.35
N LEU A 210 -5.34 -7.58 -18.61
CA LEU A 210 -6.06 -6.41 -19.15
C LEU A 210 -7.59 -6.57 -19.21
N GLU A 211 -8.12 -7.76 -19.50
CA GLU A 211 -9.57 -7.98 -19.53
C GLU A 211 -10.21 -7.68 -18.18
N GLU A 212 -9.57 -8.13 -17.08
CA GLU A 212 -10.05 -7.91 -15.72
C GLU A 212 -9.89 -6.45 -15.27
N VAL A 213 -8.86 -5.76 -15.77
CA VAL A 213 -8.58 -4.35 -15.46
C VAL A 213 -9.74 -3.45 -15.85
N ILE A 214 -10.28 -3.61 -17.06
CA ILE A 214 -11.36 -2.77 -17.56
C ILE A 214 -12.61 -2.94 -16.70
N ASP A 215 -12.94 -4.17 -16.30
CA ASP A 215 -14.08 -4.45 -15.41
C ASP A 215 -13.87 -3.84 -14.03
N MET A 216 -12.66 -3.92 -13.48
CA MET A 216 -12.31 -3.31 -12.19
C MET A 216 -12.45 -1.78 -12.22
N TYR A 217 -11.96 -1.11 -13.27
CA TYR A 217 -12.14 0.33 -13.41
C TYR A 217 -13.60 0.72 -13.56
N HIS A 218 -14.41 -0.04 -14.28
CA HIS A 218 -15.84 0.21 -14.36
C HIS A 218 -16.51 0.08 -12.99
N GLU A 219 -16.07 -0.86 -12.14
CA GLU A 219 -16.58 -0.98 -10.77
C GLU A 219 -16.12 0.18 -9.90
N ALA A 220 -14.85 0.59 -9.99
CA ALA A 220 -14.34 1.77 -9.30
C ALA A 220 -15.15 3.03 -9.65
N ILE A 221 -15.45 3.24 -10.92
CA ILE A 221 -16.25 4.36 -11.42
C ILE A 221 -17.69 4.34 -10.87
N ARG A 222 -18.32 3.17 -10.77
CA ARG A 222 -19.66 3.05 -10.15
C ARG A 222 -19.69 3.43 -8.68
N ARG A 223 -18.57 3.29 -7.97
CA ARG A 223 -18.44 3.60 -6.54
C ARG A 223 -18.02 5.04 -6.27
N GLY A 224 -17.36 5.69 -7.20
CA GLY A 224 -16.96 7.09 -7.13
C GLY A 224 -15.78 7.36 -8.04
N ALA A 225 -16.02 7.99 -9.18
CA ALA A 225 -14.97 8.24 -10.16
C ALA A 225 -14.03 9.37 -9.70
N SER A 226 -12.78 9.06 -9.42
CA SER A 226 -11.71 10.05 -9.40
C SER A 226 -11.15 10.30 -10.81
N THR A 227 -10.46 11.42 -10.98
CA THR A 227 -9.77 11.70 -12.24
C THR A 227 -8.72 10.63 -12.54
N SER A 228 -7.98 10.15 -11.54
CA SER A 228 -6.99 9.07 -11.68
C SER A 228 -7.62 7.79 -12.21
N THR A 229 -8.77 7.39 -11.66
CA THR A 229 -9.52 6.21 -12.10
C THR A 229 -9.96 6.30 -13.55
N MET A 230 -10.42 7.47 -14.00
CA MET A 230 -10.82 7.70 -15.38
C MET A 230 -9.63 7.61 -16.33
N TYR A 231 -8.47 8.19 -15.97
CA TYR A 231 -7.25 8.05 -16.78
C TYR A 231 -6.74 6.62 -16.77
N GLY A 232 -6.82 5.89 -15.66
CA GLY A 232 -6.49 4.46 -15.58
C GLY A 232 -7.32 3.62 -16.54
N LEU A 233 -8.66 3.84 -16.57
CA LEU A 233 -9.53 3.19 -17.54
C LEU A 233 -9.12 3.51 -18.98
N ALA A 234 -8.81 4.78 -19.29
CA ALA A 234 -8.41 5.17 -20.63
C ALA A 234 -7.10 4.47 -21.07
N VAL A 235 -6.12 4.37 -20.18
CA VAL A 235 -4.87 3.64 -20.47
C VAL A 235 -5.13 2.15 -20.66
N ALA A 236 -5.97 1.53 -19.83
CA ALA A 236 -6.34 0.13 -19.99
C ALA A 236 -7.03 -0.13 -21.33
N LEU A 237 -7.99 0.73 -21.72
CA LEU A 237 -8.67 0.66 -23.01
C LEU A 237 -7.71 0.83 -24.19
N ASP A 238 -6.76 1.76 -24.09
CA ASP A 238 -5.78 1.94 -25.14
C ASP A 238 -4.85 0.74 -25.29
N ARG A 239 -4.39 0.17 -24.18
CA ARG A 239 -3.57 -1.05 -24.15
C ARG A 239 -4.31 -2.27 -24.70
N ASP A 240 -5.64 -2.28 -24.57
CA ASP A 240 -6.55 -3.26 -25.17
C ASP A 240 -6.98 -2.87 -26.62
N GLU A 241 -6.22 -2.00 -27.28
CA GLU A 241 -6.42 -1.56 -28.67
C GLU A 241 -7.75 -0.82 -28.94
N ARG A 242 -8.42 -0.32 -27.90
CA ARG A 242 -9.67 0.45 -27.98
C ARG A 242 -9.40 1.97 -27.93
N ALA A 243 -8.51 2.47 -28.78
CA ALA A 243 -8.04 3.86 -28.77
C ALA A 243 -9.17 4.91 -28.86
N ALA A 244 -10.23 4.65 -29.60
CA ALA A 244 -11.38 5.56 -29.69
C ALA A 244 -12.09 5.69 -28.35
N ALA A 245 -12.36 4.57 -27.67
CA ALA A 245 -12.98 4.58 -26.34
C ALA A 245 -12.09 5.25 -25.29
N ALA A 246 -10.77 5.00 -25.33
CA ALA A 246 -9.80 5.67 -24.47
C ALA A 246 -9.86 7.20 -24.64
N ARG A 247 -9.87 7.67 -25.89
CA ARG A 247 -10.01 9.10 -26.22
C ARG A 247 -11.30 9.70 -25.68
N ASP A 248 -12.43 9.02 -25.87
CA ASP A 248 -13.74 9.48 -25.38
C ASP A 248 -13.76 9.62 -23.86
N VAL A 249 -13.17 8.66 -23.13
CA VAL A 249 -13.04 8.72 -21.67
C VAL A 249 -12.24 9.96 -21.25
N ILE A 250 -11.07 10.20 -21.84
CA ILE A 250 -10.22 11.36 -21.50
C ILE A 250 -10.94 12.67 -21.83
N GLN A 251 -11.52 12.78 -23.01
CA GLN A 251 -12.21 14.00 -23.45
C GLN A 251 -13.41 14.33 -22.55
N SER A 252 -14.09 13.32 -22.01
CA SER A 252 -15.20 13.51 -21.08
C SER A 252 -14.77 14.21 -19.78
N GLN A 253 -13.48 14.11 -19.39
CA GLN A 253 -12.94 14.75 -18.18
C GLN A 253 -12.59 16.23 -18.42
N GLY A 254 -12.21 16.60 -19.62
CA GLY A 254 -11.82 17.97 -19.99
C GLY A 254 -10.39 18.33 -19.57
N MET A 255 -9.90 19.43 -20.11
CA MET A 255 -8.51 19.92 -19.88
C MET A 255 -8.22 20.31 -18.43
N VAL A 256 -9.22 20.78 -17.68
CA VAL A 256 -9.04 21.15 -16.25
C VAL A 256 -8.70 19.91 -15.42
N ALA A 257 -9.32 18.77 -15.73
CA ALA A 257 -9.02 17.51 -15.06
C ALA A 257 -7.61 17.01 -15.40
N LEU A 258 -7.13 17.20 -16.64
CA LEU A 258 -5.76 16.88 -17.00
C LEU A 258 -4.75 17.71 -16.17
N GLN A 259 -4.98 19.00 -16.01
CA GLN A 259 -4.13 19.83 -15.18
C GLN A 259 -4.14 19.38 -13.71
N ALA A 260 -5.31 19.10 -13.14
CA ALA A 260 -5.45 18.59 -11.78
C ALA A 260 -4.75 17.23 -11.59
N PHE A 261 -4.86 16.34 -12.57
CA PHE A 261 -4.16 15.06 -12.58
C PHE A 261 -2.63 15.24 -12.60
N HIS A 262 -2.14 16.12 -13.46
CA HIS A 262 -0.72 16.46 -13.52
C HIS A 262 -0.21 16.97 -12.15
N GLU A 263 -0.94 17.92 -11.53
CA GLU A 263 -0.60 18.43 -10.20
C GLU A 263 -0.61 17.33 -9.13
N SER A 264 -1.58 16.40 -9.16
CA SER A 264 -1.65 15.26 -8.24
C SER A 264 -0.41 14.37 -8.34
N VAL A 265 0.02 14.06 -9.57
CA VAL A 265 1.24 13.27 -9.82
C VAL A 265 2.49 14.02 -9.34
N MET A 266 2.62 15.30 -9.68
CA MET A 266 3.78 16.12 -9.28
C MET A 266 3.88 16.30 -7.76
N ARG A 267 2.77 16.29 -7.05
CA ARG A 267 2.72 16.34 -5.58
C ARG A 267 2.89 14.99 -4.91
N GLY A 268 2.94 13.89 -5.68
CA GLY A 268 3.07 12.53 -5.15
C GLY A 268 1.78 11.94 -4.56
N HIS A 269 0.62 12.58 -4.78
CA HIS A 269 -0.67 12.03 -4.36
C HIS A 269 -1.09 10.84 -5.21
N THR A 270 -0.72 10.85 -6.49
CA THR A 270 -0.83 9.72 -7.42
C THR A 270 0.58 9.23 -7.73
N PHE A 271 0.86 7.96 -7.45
CA PHE A 271 2.15 7.38 -7.76
C PHE A 271 2.03 6.34 -8.86
N PHE A 272 3.11 6.13 -9.60
CA PHE A 272 3.20 5.16 -10.68
C PHE A 272 4.36 4.20 -10.46
N VAL A 273 4.16 2.95 -10.83
CA VAL A 273 5.17 1.89 -10.75
C VAL A 273 5.09 1.06 -12.04
N PRO A 274 6.19 0.89 -12.77
CA PRO A 274 7.50 1.46 -12.52
C PRO A 274 7.54 2.97 -12.80
N ARG A 275 8.58 3.63 -12.33
CA ARG A 275 8.80 5.06 -12.65
C ARG A 275 8.90 5.25 -14.17
N GLY A 276 8.20 6.26 -14.68
CA GLY A 276 8.08 6.53 -16.12
C GLY A 276 6.73 6.08 -16.69
N GLU A 277 5.96 5.32 -15.93
CA GLU A 277 4.60 4.92 -16.31
C GLU A 277 3.68 6.13 -16.44
N GLU A 278 3.85 7.15 -15.61
CA GLU A 278 3.12 8.42 -15.67
C GLU A 278 3.17 9.08 -17.05
N TYR A 279 4.24 8.87 -17.80
CA TYR A 279 4.38 9.45 -19.13
C TYR A 279 3.43 8.84 -20.16
N TYR A 280 3.02 7.57 -19.99
CA TYR A 280 1.99 6.97 -20.84
C TYR A 280 0.66 7.70 -20.65
N TYR A 281 0.28 7.95 -19.42
CA TYR A 281 -0.95 8.64 -19.05
C TYR A 281 -0.98 10.06 -19.62
N PHE A 282 0.11 10.81 -19.45
CA PHE A 282 0.21 12.17 -19.98
C PHE A 282 0.21 12.18 -21.51
N ALA A 283 0.96 11.30 -22.15
CA ALA A 283 1.02 11.20 -23.60
C ALA A 283 -0.35 10.95 -24.21
N LEU A 284 -1.08 9.95 -23.67
CA LEU A 284 -2.41 9.58 -24.14
C LEU A 284 -3.42 10.72 -23.91
N ALA A 285 -3.32 11.42 -22.78
CA ALA A 285 -4.18 12.54 -22.46
C ALA A 285 -3.95 13.73 -23.41
N HIS A 286 -2.72 14.15 -23.64
CA HIS A 286 -2.40 15.23 -24.59
C HIS A 286 -2.79 14.86 -26.01
N GLU A 287 -2.60 13.59 -26.42
CA GLU A 287 -3.05 13.10 -27.73
C GLU A 287 -4.58 13.21 -27.88
N ALA A 288 -5.34 12.88 -26.83
CA ALA A 288 -6.81 12.95 -26.85
C ALA A 288 -7.32 14.40 -27.06
N PHE A 289 -6.58 15.39 -26.60
CA PHE A 289 -6.90 16.81 -26.80
C PHE A 289 -6.24 17.45 -28.02
N ASP A 290 -5.63 16.66 -28.91
CA ASP A 290 -4.93 17.11 -30.10
C ASP A 290 -3.70 18.01 -29.82
N ASP A 291 -3.15 17.94 -28.61
CA ASP A 291 -1.89 18.61 -28.23
C ASP A 291 -0.71 17.75 -28.67
N VAL A 292 -0.43 17.84 -29.99
CA VAL A 292 0.48 16.92 -30.68
C VAL A 292 1.92 17.04 -30.18
N ASP A 293 2.39 18.25 -29.85
CA ASP A 293 3.78 18.46 -29.46
C ASP A 293 4.06 17.89 -28.06
N GLU A 294 3.20 18.16 -27.10
CA GLU A 294 3.30 17.60 -25.74
C GLU A 294 3.11 16.09 -25.76
N ALA A 295 2.15 15.57 -26.53
CA ALA A 295 1.95 14.12 -26.66
C ALA A 295 3.22 13.43 -27.20
N ILE A 296 3.87 13.97 -28.22
CA ILE A 296 5.13 13.44 -28.77
C ILE A 296 6.23 13.44 -27.68
N GLU A 297 6.36 14.53 -26.92
CA GLU A 297 7.35 14.63 -25.84
C GLU A 297 7.14 13.54 -24.77
N TYR A 298 5.90 13.36 -24.30
CA TYR A 298 5.59 12.35 -23.29
C TYR A 298 5.73 10.93 -23.82
N TRP A 299 5.33 10.63 -25.07
CA TRP A 299 5.59 9.31 -25.67
C TRP A 299 7.08 8.99 -25.75
N GLN A 300 7.92 9.99 -26.08
CA GLN A 300 9.38 9.83 -26.09
C GLN A 300 9.92 9.55 -24.69
N LYS A 301 9.45 10.28 -23.67
CA LYS A 301 9.83 10.07 -22.26
C LYS A 301 9.43 8.65 -21.80
N TYR A 302 8.22 8.21 -22.14
CA TYR A 302 7.77 6.85 -21.81
C TYR A 302 8.66 5.79 -22.46
N ILE A 303 8.95 5.91 -23.75
CA ILE A 303 9.81 4.97 -24.46
C ILE A 303 11.22 4.94 -23.87
N GLN A 304 11.77 6.10 -23.51
CA GLN A 304 13.09 6.21 -22.91
C GLN A 304 13.15 5.66 -21.47
N SER A 305 12.06 5.75 -20.71
CA SER A 305 12.01 5.24 -19.33
C SER A 305 12.13 3.72 -19.27
N GLY A 306 11.71 3.02 -20.34
CA GLY A 306 11.66 1.55 -20.36
C GLY A 306 10.55 0.96 -19.49
N ALA A 307 9.64 1.79 -18.97
CA ALA A 307 8.49 1.31 -18.21
C ALA A 307 7.65 0.36 -19.06
N HIS A 308 7.19 -0.72 -18.45
CA HIS A 308 6.34 -1.74 -19.07
C HIS A 308 6.75 -2.11 -20.50
N PRO A 309 7.82 -2.92 -20.69
CA PRO A 309 8.36 -3.27 -22.00
C PRO A 309 7.31 -3.84 -22.95
N GLU A 310 6.30 -4.52 -22.44
CA GLU A 310 5.17 -5.10 -23.19
C GLU A 310 4.32 -4.06 -23.93
N PHE A 311 4.23 -2.83 -23.42
CA PHE A 311 3.46 -1.73 -24.03
C PHE A 311 4.32 -0.77 -24.86
N GLN A 312 5.62 -0.97 -24.94
CA GLN A 312 6.52 -0.18 -25.78
C GLN A 312 6.17 -0.20 -27.27
N PRO A 313 5.73 -1.33 -27.87
CA PRO A 313 5.28 -1.34 -29.27
C PRO A 313 4.08 -0.40 -29.49
N ARG A 314 3.13 -0.39 -28.56
CA ARG A 314 1.95 0.48 -28.62
C ARG A 314 2.34 1.96 -28.58
N ALA A 315 3.17 2.36 -27.62
CA ALA A 315 3.69 3.73 -27.49
C ALA A 315 4.43 4.19 -28.77
N LYS A 316 5.22 3.32 -29.40
CA LYS A 316 5.91 3.61 -30.66
C LYS A 316 4.93 3.81 -31.82
N ALA A 317 3.82 3.06 -31.84
CA ALA A 317 2.77 3.24 -32.85
C ALA A 317 2.09 4.62 -32.72
N HIS A 318 1.75 5.04 -31.49
CA HIS A 318 1.24 6.40 -31.24
C HIS A 318 2.23 7.48 -31.68
N LEU A 319 3.48 7.36 -31.28
CA LEU A 319 4.53 8.32 -31.65
C LEU A 319 4.67 8.43 -33.18
N ALA A 320 4.65 7.31 -33.90
CA ALA A 320 4.73 7.30 -35.35
C ALA A 320 3.51 7.97 -36.03
N ALA A 321 2.30 7.71 -35.52
CA ALA A 321 1.08 8.33 -36.03
C ALA A 321 1.08 9.86 -35.80
N LEU A 322 1.49 10.31 -34.61
CA LEU A 322 1.60 11.73 -34.28
C LEU A 322 2.68 12.44 -35.12
N ALA A 323 3.84 11.81 -35.31
CA ALA A 323 4.88 12.36 -36.18
C ALA A 323 4.39 12.55 -37.63
N ALA A 324 3.63 11.58 -38.17
CA ALA A 324 3.01 11.71 -39.50
C ALA A 324 1.99 12.87 -39.55
N LYS A 325 1.16 12.99 -38.50
CA LYS A 325 0.19 14.10 -38.35
C LYS A 325 0.89 15.45 -38.28
N ARG A 326 1.96 15.58 -37.50
CA ARG A 326 2.74 16.81 -37.37
C ARG A 326 3.37 17.28 -38.67
N HIS A 327 3.85 16.36 -39.52
CA HIS A 327 4.40 16.70 -40.84
C HIS A 327 3.34 17.25 -41.79
N GLY A 328 2.05 16.95 -41.59
CA GLY A 328 0.93 17.51 -42.36
C GLY A 328 0.37 18.83 -41.81
N LEU A 329 0.77 19.27 -40.61
CA LEU A 329 0.29 20.50 -40.00
C LEU A 329 1.15 21.69 -40.44
N PRO A 330 0.56 22.91 -40.64
CA PRO A 330 1.34 24.12 -40.80
C PRO A 330 2.19 24.37 -39.56
N LYS A 331 3.45 24.82 -39.76
CA LYS A 331 4.33 25.18 -38.64
C LYS A 331 3.69 26.28 -37.82
N ALA A 332 3.76 26.14 -36.48
CA ALA A 332 3.28 27.19 -35.59
C ALA A 332 4.04 28.51 -35.83
N PRO A 333 3.38 29.66 -35.77
CA PRO A 333 4.00 30.97 -36.11
C PRO A 333 5.30 31.30 -35.35
N TRP A 334 5.47 30.75 -34.14
CA TRP A 334 6.68 30.95 -33.32
C TRP A 334 7.85 30.01 -33.73
N GLN A 335 7.59 28.93 -34.48
CA GLN A 335 8.64 28.03 -34.99
C GLN A 335 9.37 28.64 -36.22
N GLU A 336 8.81 29.66 -36.82
CA GLU A 336 9.45 30.42 -37.91
C GLU A 336 10.39 31.53 -37.38
N LEU A 337 10.37 31.80 -36.08
CA LEU A 337 11.15 32.85 -35.43
C LEU A 337 12.43 32.35 -34.75
N LEU A 338 12.70 31.04 -34.76
CA LEU A 338 13.96 30.48 -34.29
C LEU A 338 14.93 30.33 -35.45
N PRO A 339 16.16 30.90 -35.33
CA PRO A 339 17.19 30.85 -36.39
C PRO A 339 17.73 29.44 -36.61
#